data_6740cab3bfe9cfd30aa28f97abcec1cb
#
_entry.id   6740cab3bfe9cfd30aa28f97abcec1cb
#
_cell.length_a   1.000
_cell.length_b   1.000
_cell.length_c   1.000
_cell.angle_alpha   90.00
_cell.angle_beta   90.00
_cell.angle_gamma   90.00
#
_symmetry.space_group_name_H-M   'P 1'
#
loop_
_entity.id
_entity.type
_entity.pdbx_description
1 polymer ?
#
loop_
_entity_poly.entity_id
_entity_poly.type
_entity_poly.pdbx_seq_one_letter_code
_entity_poly.pdbx_strand_id
1 'polypeptide(L)'
;MPIDVLIEGFLFYKSAPQKKQTSVKLFDISEEDFTQALIILRERLQVGATRIVETESEIQLVTCPEMAPIIEAMRKNELKADIGKAG
;
A
#
# COMPACT_ATOMS: atom_id res chain seq x y z
N MET A 1 6.47 18.14 3.53
CA MET A 1 6.67 16.70 3.15
C MET A 1 6.25 16.51 1.70
N PRO A 2 7.03 15.81 0.89
CA PRO A 2 6.63 15.55 -0.50
C PRO A 2 5.32 14.77 -0.58
N ILE A 3 4.55 15.04 -1.63
CA ILE A 3 3.21 14.44 -1.79
C ILE A 3 3.29 12.91 -1.90
N ASP A 4 4.28 12.39 -2.62
CA ASP A 4 4.44 10.94 -2.77
C ASP A 4 4.71 10.26 -1.43
N VAL A 5 5.45 10.89 -0.54
CA VAL A 5 5.72 10.39 0.80
C VAL A 5 4.44 10.40 1.63
N LEU A 6 3.63 11.46 1.52
CA LEU A 6 2.35 11.56 2.21
C LEU A 6 1.40 10.43 1.77
N ILE A 7 1.32 10.19 0.46
CA ILE A 7 0.45 9.15 -0.08
C ILE A 7 0.88 7.78 0.43
N GLU A 8 2.18 7.52 0.41
CA GLU A 8 2.71 6.24 0.89
C GLU A 8 2.33 6.00 2.35
N GLY A 9 2.56 6.98 3.21
CA GLY A 9 2.23 6.86 4.63
C GLY A 9 0.74 6.70 4.87
N PHE A 10 -0.07 7.45 4.11
CA PHE A 10 -1.52 7.37 4.19
C PHE A 10 -2.03 5.98 3.84
N LEU A 11 -1.54 5.42 2.74
CA LEU A 11 -1.96 4.09 2.29
C LEU A 11 -1.49 3.00 3.25
N PHE A 12 -0.30 3.14 3.80
CA PHE A 12 0.22 2.21 4.79
C PHE A 12 -0.65 2.22 6.05
N TYR A 13 -0.99 3.41 6.52
CA TYR A 13 -1.81 3.57 7.72
C TYR A 13 -3.21 2.98 7.54
N LYS A 14 -3.83 3.25 6.39
CA LYS A 14 -5.20 2.80 6.13
C LYS A 14 -5.30 1.29 5.89
N SER A 15 -4.30 0.70 5.28
CA SER A 15 -4.24 -0.76 5.00
C SER A 15 -5.41 -1.29 4.18
N ALA A 16 -6.03 -0.44 3.37
CA ALA A 16 -7.21 -0.79 2.58
C ALA A 16 -7.28 0.13 1.36
N PRO A 17 -8.00 -0.27 0.30
CA PRO A 17 -8.16 0.61 -0.87
C PRO A 17 -8.75 1.96 -0.48
N GLN A 18 -8.20 3.02 -1.03
CA GLN A 18 -8.64 4.39 -0.77
C GLN A 18 -9.07 5.05 -2.08
N LYS A 19 -10.16 5.80 -2.02
CA LYS A 19 -10.64 6.52 -3.20
C LYS A 19 -9.71 7.66 -3.55
N LYS A 20 -9.40 7.81 -4.83
CA LYS A 20 -8.53 8.87 -5.32
C LYS A 20 -9.10 10.25 -4.99
N GLN A 21 -10.41 10.43 -5.19
CA GLN A 21 -11.05 11.70 -4.92
C GLN A 21 -10.96 12.10 -3.46
N THR A 22 -11.14 11.15 -2.57
CA THR A 22 -11.02 11.40 -1.14
C THR A 22 -9.60 11.82 -0.78
N SER A 23 -8.61 11.14 -1.36
CA SER A 23 -7.20 11.45 -1.12
C SER A 23 -6.83 12.84 -1.61
N VAL A 24 -7.27 13.20 -2.81
CA VAL A 24 -7.01 14.52 -3.39
C VAL A 24 -7.58 15.62 -2.48
N LYS A 25 -8.79 15.44 -2.00
CA LYS A 25 -9.43 16.41 -1.11
C LYS A 25 -8.72 16.48 0.24
N LEU A 26 -8.37 15.33 0.78
CA LEU A 26 -7.72 15.27 2.09
C LEU A 26 -6.38 15.99 2.08
N PHE A 27 -5.61 15.83 1.03
CA PHE A 27 -4.29 16.46 0.92
C PHE A 27 -4.35 17.86 0.31
N ASP A 28 -5.54 18.29 -0.14
CA ASP A 28 -5.76 19.61 -0.74
C ASP A 28 -4.79 19.88 -1.89
N ILE A 29 -4.75 18.95 -2.84
CA ILE A 29 -3.88 19.03 -4.01
C ILE A 29 -4.72 18.85 -5.26
N SER A 30 -4.15 19.19 -6.43
CA SER A 30 -4.80 18.96 -7.72
C SER A 30 -4.71 17.50 -8.11
N GLU A 31 -5.61 17.07 -9.00
CA GLU A 31 -5.55 15.71 -9.55
C GLU A 31 -4.25 15.49 -10.32
N GLU A 32 -3.77 16.54 -10.99
CA GLU A 32 -2.52 16.47 -11.72
C GLU A 32 -1.33 16.23 -10.79
N ASP A 33 -1.27 16.96 -9.69
CA ASP A 33 -0.21 16.76 -8.69
C ASP A 33 -0.29 15.38 -8.07
N PHE A 34 -1.49 14.90 -7.82
CA PHE A 34 -1.72 13.57 -7.30
C PHE A 34 -1.19 12.49 -8.27
N THR A 35 -1.53 12.63 -9.54
CA THR A 35 -1.09 11.70 -10.58
C THR A 35 0.44 11.68 -10.70
N GLN A 36 1.07 12.84 -10.67
CA GLN A 36 2.53 12.94 -10.71
C GLN A 36 3.17 12.28 -9.50
N ALA A 37 2.59 12.50 -8.34
CA ALA A 37 3.09 11.90 -7.10
C ALA A 37 2.98 10.37 -7.14
N LEU A 38 1.91 9.83 -7.73
CA LEU A 38 1.77 8.38 -7.88
C LEU A 38 2.84 7.79 -8.80
N ILE A 39 3.17 8.50 -9.87
CA ILE A 39 4.24 8.06 -10.78
C ILE A 39 5.57 7.99 -10.04
N ILE A 40 5.89 9.02 -9.28
CA ILE A 40 7.11 9.08 -8.48
C ILE A 40 7.13 7.95 -7.45
N LEU A 41 6.02 7.75 -6.77
CA LEU A 41 5.90 6.70 -5.76
C LEU A 41 6.09 5.32 -6.36
N ARG A 42 5.48 5.04 -7.50
CA ARG A 42 5.64 3.74 -8.18
C ARG A 42 7.09 3.46 -8.52
N GLU A 43 7.80 4.45 -9.03
CA GLU A 43 9.22 4.29 -9.36
C GLU A 43 10.04 3.99 -8.12
N ARG A 44 9.78 4.71 -7.03
CA ARG A 44 10.50 4.53 -5.78
C ARG A 44 10.26 3.14 -5.18
N LEU A 45 9.04 2.64 -5.30
CA LEU A 45 8.65 1.36 -4.72
C LEU A 45 9.14 0.14 -5.52
N GLN A 46 9.64 0.33 -6.73
CA GLN A 46 10.11 -0.79 -7.55
C GLN A 46 11.24 -1.59 -6.90
N VAL A 47 12.01 -0.96 -6.04
CA VAL A 47 13.14 -1.63 -5.37
C VAL A 47 12.76 -2.16 -3.99
N GLY A 48 11.54 -1.94 -3.55
CA GLY A 48 11.09 -2.37 -2.24
C GLY A 48 10.13 -3.56 -2.31
N ALA A 49 9.58 -3.92 -1.17
CA ALA A 49 8.67 -5.06 -1.05
C ALA A 49 7.21 -4.68 -1.23
N THR A 50 6.92 -3.42 -1.52
CA THR A 50 5.54 -2.93 -1.68
C THR A 50 5.32 -2.40 -3.08
N ARG A 51 4.06 -2.40 -3.50
CA ARG A 51 3.64 -1.91 -4.81
C ARG A 51 2.32 -1.16 -4.68
N ILE A 52 2.06 -0.26 -5.61
CA ILE A 52 0.78 0.43 -5.69
C ILE A 52 -0.12 -0.32 -6.68
N VAL A 53 -1.31 -0.68 -6.21
CA VAL A 53 -2.37 -1.18 -7.09
C VAL A 53 -3.33 -0.03 -7.31
N GLU A 54 -3.57 0.27 -8.57
CA GLU A 54 -4.42 1.39 -8.95
C GLU A 54 -5.55 0.90 -9.85
N THR A 55 -6.77 1.26 -9.48
CA THR A 55 -7.94 1.11 -10.35
C THR A 55 -8.33 2.48 -10.86
N GLU A 56 -9.44 2.56 -11.59
CA GLU A 56 -9.92 3.84 -12.10
C GLU A 56 -10.23 4.83 -10.97
N SER A 57 -10.74 4.35 -9.86
CA SER A 57 -11.22 5.22 -8.77
C SER A 57 -10.47 5.05 -7.45
N GLU A 58 -9.65 4.01 -7.30
CA GLU A 58 -9.04 3.69 -6.00
C GLU A 58 -7.55 3.38 -6.13
N ILE A 59 -6.85 3.50 -5.02
CA ILE A 59 -5.44 3.11 -4.90
C ILE A 59 -5.24 2.33 -3.61
N GLN A 60 -4.26 1.43 -3.63
CA GLN A 60 -3.93 0.61 -2.45
C GLN A 60 -2.44 0.27 -2.46
N LEU A 61 -1.85 0.22 -1.28
CA LEU A 61 -0.48 -0.25 -1.10
C LEU A 61 -0.54 -1.74 -0.74
N VAL A 62 0.16 -2.56 -1.52
CA VAL A 62 0.18 -4.02 -1.32
C VAL A 62 1.62 -4.51 -1.37
N THR A 63 1.85 -5.75 -0.92
CA THR A 63 3.15 -6.37 -1.05
C THR A 63 3.39 -6.78 -2.51
N CYS A 64 4.66 -6.82 -2.93
CA CYS A 64 4.99 -7.23 -4.28
C CYS A 64 4.71 -8.74 -4.47
N PRO A 65 4.51 -9.19 -5.72
CA PRO A 65 4.18 -10.61 -5.97
C PRO A 65 5.22 -11.59 -5.43
N GLU A 66 6.48 -11.20 -5.41
CA GLU A 66 7.55 -12.05 -4.90
C GLU A 66 7.41 -12.37 -3.43
N MET A 67 6.64 -11.56 -2.69
CA MET A 67 6.39 -11.79 -1.27
C MET A 67 5.33 -12.85 -1.00
N ALA A 68 4.54 -13.22 -2.00
CA ALA A 68 3.39 -14.12 -1.79
C ALA A 68 3.76 -15.44 -1.11
N PRO A 69 4.79 -16.18 -1.56
CA PRO A 69 5.16 -17.43 -0.88
C PRO A 69 5.64 -17.22 0.54
N ILE A 70 6.33 -16.12 0.80
CA ILE A 70 6.85 -15.79 2.11
C ILE A 70 5.69 -15.46 3.06
N ILE A 71 4.72 -14.69 2.58
CA ILE A 71 3.55 -14.33 3.37
C ILE A 71 2.73 -15.57 3.71
N GLU A 72 2.56 -16.49 2.77
CA GLU A 72 1.87 -17.74 3.03
C GLU A 72 2.57 -18.57 4.11
N ALA A 73 3.90 -18.63 4.04
CA ALA A 73 4.68 -19.32 5.07
C ALA A 73 4.50 -18.68 6.44
N MET A 74 4.50 -17.34 6.49
CA MET A 74 4.28 -16.64 7.74
C MET A 74 2.88 -16.89 8.31
N ARG A 75 1.85 -16.89 7.46
CA ARG A 75 0.48 -17.19 7.89
C ARG A 75 0.37 -18.56 8.49
N LYS A 76 0.98 -19.56 7.86
CA LYS A 76 0.97 -20.92 8.37
C LYS A 76 1.65 -21.01 9.74
N ASN A 77 2.77 -20.32 9.89
CA ASN A 77 3.48 -20.29 11.17
C ASN A 77 2.68 -19.60 12.25
N GLU A 78 2.02 -18.50 11.91
CA GLU A 78 1.16 -17.77 12.84
C GLU A 78 0.00 -18.64 13.33
N LEU A 79 -0.63 -19.35 12.41
CA LEU A 79 -1.73 -20.25 12.74
C LEU A 79 -1.26 -21.37 13.66
N LYS A 80 -0.09 -21.95 13.38
CA LYS A 80 0.49 -23.00 14.25
C LYS A 80 0.81 -22.46 15.62
N ALA A 81 1.36 -21.25 15.69
CA ALA A 81 1.70 -20.63 16.95
C ALA A 81 0.45 -20.37 17.79
N ASP A 82 -0.62 -19.89 17.16
CA ASP A 82 -1.90 -19.66 17.84
C ASP A 82 -2.49 -20.95 18.38
N ILE A 83 -2.48 -21.99 17.57
CA ILE A 83 -2.97 -23.31 17.99
C ILE A 83 -2.13 -23.83 19.15
N GLY A 84 -0.80 -23.69 19.05
CA GLY A 84 0.09 -24.10 20.10
C GLY A 84 -0.13 -23.37 21.41
N LYS A 85 -0.40 -22.08 21.34
CA LYS A 85 -0.69 -21.29 22.54
C LYS A 85 -2.03 -21.64 23.16
N ALA A 86 -3.00 -21.90 22.32
CA ALA A 86 -4.33 -22.29 22.78
C ALA A 86 -4.34 -23.68 23.41
N GLY A 87 -3.48 -24.52 22.92
CA GLY A 87 -3.30 -25.85 23.47
C GLY A 87 -2.44 -25.83 24.70
#